data_cefd301f256328922153ba1a1576838a
#
_entry.id   cefd301f256328922153ba1a1576838a
#
_cell.length_a   1.000
_cell.length_b   1.000
_cell.length_c   1.000
_cell.angle_alpha   90.00
_cell.angle_beta   90.00
_cell.angle_gamma   90.00
#
_symmetry.space_group_name_H-M   'P 1'
#
loop_
_entity.id
_entity.type
_entity.pdbx_description
1 polymer ?
#
loop_
_entity_poly.entity_id
_entity_poly.type
_entity_poly.pdbx_seq_one_letter_code
_entity_poly.pdbx_strand_id
1 'polypeptide(L)'
;IEIKREEFEDAISSLIAQTVLQCESVLDESNLTPSEIDGVFLAGGSTRLPIVIENVEKVFKQEPISTVNVDEVVALGAALYAAFKSDKKHLSPTQKSSIDQIKITETTAKCFGTQAVIYNSTKDNEELTNKILIKKNEKIPCSVKETFFTMHEGQDRVDCTVTESTSAETDLRFVTKIWEGQLDLPSDRPKNQKIEITYSFDENQIMHCEFLDVESGRKEKIDLTISSSSSE
;
A
#
# COMPACT_ATOMS: atom_id res chain seq x y z
N ILE A 1 25.68 -27.68 -26.04
CA ILE A 1 26.01 -27.51 -24.60
C ILE A 1 24.93 -28.29 -23.84
N GLU A 2 25.32 -29.26 -23.06
CA GLU A 2 24.43 -30.00 -22.16
C GLU A 2 24.56 -29.38 -20.78
N ILE A 3 23.43 -29.02 -20.20
CA ILE A 3 23.36 -28.42 -18.85
C ILE A 3 22.54 -29.39 -17.99
N LYS A 4 23.07 -29.82 -16.87
CA LYS A 4 22.36 -30.67 -15.93
C LYS A 4 21.40 -29.85 -15.08
N ARG A 5 20.29 -30.47 -14.64
CA ARG A 5 19.29 -29.84 -13.75
C ARG A 5 19.95 -29.27 -12.48
N GLU A 6 20.84 -30.04 -11.86
CA GLU A 6 21.55 -29.63 -10.65
C GLU A 6 22.36 -28.33 -10.84
N GLU A 7 23.08 -28.20 -11.97
CA GLU A 7 23.88 -27.01 -12.30
C GLU A 7 22.98 -25.76 -12.48
N PHE A 8 21.79 -25.95 -13.05
CA PHE A 8 20.83 -24.88 -13.20
C PHE A 8 20.22 -24.50 -11.84
N GLU A 9 19.80 -25.47 -11.02
CA GLU A 9 19.22 -25.24 -9.70
C GLU A 9 20.23 -24.57 -8.76
N ASP A 10 21.51 -24.94 -8.81
CA ASP A 10 22.60 -24.28 -8.08
C ASP A 10 22.74 -22.81 -8.51
N ALA A 11 22.71 -22.55 -9.81
CA ALA A 11 22.83 -21.19 -10.34
C ALA A 11 21.70 -20.24 -9.90
N ILE A 12 20.48 -20.75 -9.68
CA ILE A 12 19.32 -19.96 -9.25
C ILE A 12 19.04 -20.06 -7.74
N SER A 13 19.88 -20.76 -6.98
CA SER A 13 19.62 -21.05 -5.56
C SER A 13 19.41 -19.80 -4.71
N SER A 14 20.15 -18.72 -4.99
CA SER A 14 19.98 -17.43 -4.30
C SER A 14 18.62 -16.78 -4.55
N LEU A 15 18.06 -16.91 -5.77
CA LEU A 15 16.74 -16.41 -6.11
C LEU A 15 15.65 -17.21 -5.41
N ILE A 16 15.83 -18.53 -5.34
CA ILE A 16 14.92 -19.41 -4.60
C ILE A 16 14.93 -19.05 -3.11
N ALA A 17 16.12 -18.85 -2.51
CA ALA A 17 16.24 -18.45 -1.11
C ALA A 17 15.53 -17.09 -0.84
N GLN A 18 15.66 -16.12 -1.74
CA GLN A 18 14.93 -14.84 -1.63
C GLN A 18 13.41 -15.05 -1.68
N THR A 19 12.91 -15.92 -2.57
CA THR A 19 11.50 -16.25 -2.65
C THR A 19 10.98 -16.88 -1.36
N VAL A 20 11.73 -17.80 -0.77
CA VAL A 20 11.41 -18.42 0.52
C VAL A 20 11.30 -17.37 1.62
N LEU A 21 12.30 -16.48 1.73
CA LEU A 21 12.29 -15.39 2.71
C LEU A 21 11.07 -14.46 2.53
N GLN A 22 10.67 -14.18 1.29
CA GLN A 22 9.46 -13.37 1.05
C GLN A 22 8.19 -14.09 1.51
N CYS A 23 8.07 -15.40 1.28
CA CYS A 23 6.94 -16.18 1.77
C CYS A 23 6.87 -16.19 3.30
N GLU A 24 8.01 -16.39 3.97
CA GLU A 24 8.10 -16.36 5.44
C GLU A 24 7.76 -14.96 5.99
N SER A 25 8.28 -13.89 5.37
CA SER A 25 7.98 -12.51 5.75
C SER A 25 6.48 -12.18 5.65
N VAL A 26 5.81 -12.65 4.59
CA VAL A 26 4.36 -12.44 4.43
C VAL A 26 3.56 -13.15 5.53
N LEU A 27 3.95 -14.36 5.92
CA LEU A 27 3.32 -15.08 7.03
C LEU A 27 3.51 -14.33 8.35
N ASP A 28 4.73 -13.87 8.64
CA ASP A 28 5.06 -13.13 9.84
C ASP A 28 4.32 -11.77 9.90
N GLU A 29 4.34 -10.99 8.81
CA GLU A 29 3.62 -9.71 8.73
C GLU A 29 2.12 -9.86 8.92
N SER A 30 1.55 -10.98 8.45
CA SER A 30 0.13 -11.29 8.59
C SER A 30 -0.23 -11.90 9.93
N ASN A 31 0.77 -12.27 10.75
CA ASN A 31 0.62 -13.07 11.97
C ASN A 31 -0.14 -14.39 11.72
N LEU A 32 0.11 -15.03 10.59
CA LEU A 32 -0.49 -16.30 10.21
C LEU A 32 0.55 -17.42 10.23
N THR A 33 0.10 -18.60 10.62
CA THR A 33 0.88 -19.83 10.49
C THR A 33 0.57 -20.53 9.15
N PRO A 34 1.45 -21.38 8.63
CA PRO A 34 1.18 -22.16 7.42
C PRO A 34 -0.13 -22.95 7.46
N SER A 35 -0.55 -23.41 8.64
CA SER A 35 -1.79 -24.18 8.84
C SER A 35 -3.08 -23.36 8.75
N GLU A 36 -2.96 -22.03 8.80
CA GLU A 36 -4.09 -21.09 8.67
C GLU A 36 -4.27 -20.62 7.23
N ILE A 37 -3.41 -21.07 6.31
CA ILE A 37 -3.52 -20.77 4.88
C ILE A 37 -4.40 -21.82 4.21
N ASP A 38 -5.52 -21.39 3.65
CA ASP A 38 -6.49 -22.28 3.00
C ASP A 38 -5.99 -22.85 1.66
N GLY A 39 -5.08 -22.16 0.98
CA GLY A 39 -4.52 -22.65 -0.28
C GLY A 39 -3.44 -21.74 -0.86
N VAL A 40 -2.51 -22.34 -1.58
CA VAL A 40 -1.40 -21.66 -2.26
C VAL A 40 -1.57 -21.83 -3.75
N PHE A 41 -1.71 -20.73 -4.48
CA PHE A 41 -1.81 -20.73 -5.94
C PHE A 41 -0.49 -20.25 -6.55
N LEU A 42 -0.01 -20.97 -7.54
CA LEU A 42 1.17 -20.57 -8.30
C LEU A 42 0.75 -19.88 -9.61
N ALA A 43 1.40 -18.76 -9.95
CA ALA A 43 1.16 -18.02 -11.17
C ALA A 43 2.49 -17.62 -11.82
N GLY A 44 2.52 -17.67 -13.17
CA GLY A 44 3.71 -17.32 -13.95
C GLY A 44 4.59 -18.52 -14.31
N GLY A 45 5.28 -18.43 -15.45
CA GLY A 45 6.03 -19.54 -16.05
C GLY A 45 7.14 -20.12 -15.17
N SER A 46 7.80 -19.30 -14.32
CA SER A 46 8.84 -19.75 -13.40
C SER A 46 8.33 -20.74 -12.35
N THR A 47 7.03 -20.74 -12.07
CA THR A 47 6.42 -21.69 -11.13
C THR A 47 6.31 -23.12 -11.66
N ARG A 48 6.66 -23.34 -12.93
CA ARG A 48 6.80 -24.68 -13.52
C ARG A 48 8.09 -25.39 -13.10
N LEU A 49 9.04 -24.65 -12.52
CA LEU A 49 10.28 -25.24 -12.02
C LEU A 49 10.02 -26.09 -10.78
N PRO A 50 10.41 -27.39 -10.77
CA PRO A 50 10.17 -28.25 -9.62
C PRO A 50 10.76 -27.69 -8.31
N ILE A 51 11.93 -27.09 -8.36
CA ILE A 51 12.56 -26.46 -7.19
C ILE A 51 11.70 -25.36 -6.57
N VAL A 52 10.94 -24.59 -7.37
CA VAL A 52 10.01 -23.57 -6.87
C VAL A 52 8.86 -24.24 -6.12
N ILE A 53 8.24 -25.25 -6.74
CA ILE A 53 7.11 -25.99 -6.14
C ILE A 53 7.53 -26.62 -4.82
N GLU A 54 8.67 -27.33 -4.81
CA GLU A 54 9.22 -28.01 -3.64
C GLU A 54 9.52 -27.04 -2.48
N ASN A 55 10.03 -25.84 -2.77
CA ASN A 55 10.33 -24.87 -1.71
C ASN A 55 9.05 -24.18 -1.19
N VAL A 56 8.10 -23.88 -2.04
CA VAL A 56 6.78 -23.34 -1.62
C VAL A 56 6.06 -24.36 -0.74
N GLU A 57 6.05 -25.64 -1.12
CA GLU A 57 5.47 -26.72 -0.33
C GLU A 57 6.14 -26.84 1.06
N LYS A 58 7.47 -26.70 1.13
CA LYS A 58 8.20 -26.73 2.41
C LYS A 58 7.82 -25.58 3.35
N VAL A 59 7.61 -24.36 2.80
CA VAL A 59 7.21 -23.18 3.59
C VAL A 59 5.78 -23.32 4.10
N PHE A 60 4.84 -23.59 3.19
CA PHE A 60 3.42 -23.62 3.52
C PHE A 60 2.93 -24.97 4.04
N LYS A 61 3.78 -26.01 4.00
CA LYS A 61 3.48 -27.40 4.44
C LYS A 61 2.23 -27.98 3.79
N GLN A 62 1.92 -27.54 2.58
CA GLN A 62 0.84 -28.02 1.76
C GLN A 62 1.21 -27.95 0.27
N GLU A 63 0.66 -28.87 -0.53
CA GLU A 63 0.85 -28.88 -1.97
C GLU A 63 0.16 -27.69 -2.62
N PRO A 64 0.86 -26.92 -3.48
CA PRO A 64 0.25 -25.81 -4.20
C PRO A 64 -0.85 -26.28 -5.15
N ILE A 65 -1.93 -25.48 -5.24
CA ILE A 65 -3.07 -25.76 -6.11
C ILE A 65 -2.69 -25.53 -7.57
N SER A 66 -2.71 -26.57 -8.37
CA SER A 66 -2.28 -26.57 -9.79
C SER A 66 -3.44 -26.57 -10.80
N THR A 67 -4.67 -26.28 -10.36
CA THR A 67 -5.87 -26.33 -11.21
C THR A 67 -5.99 -25.19 -12.21
N VAL A 68 -5.11 -24.19 -12.13
CA VAL A 68 -5.14 -23.00 -12.97
C VAL A 68 -3.98 -23.03 -13.97
N ASN A 69 -4.24 -22.61 -15.21
CA ASN A 69 -3.14 -22.41 -16.17
C ASN A 69 -2.28 -21.22 -15.72
N VAL A 70 -1.07 -21.49 -15.27
CA VAL A 70 -0.15 -20.51 -14.72
C VAL A 70 0.25 -19.39 -15.69
N ASP A 71 0.13 -19.65 -17.01
CA ASP A 71 0.47 -18.69 -18.07
C ASP A 71 -0.70 -17.73 -18.38
N GLU A 72 -1.93 -18.16 -18.13
CA GLU A 72 -3.15 -17.42 -18.49
C GLU A 72 -3.85 -16.77 -17.30
N VAL A 73 -3.62 -17.26 -16.09
CA VAL A 73 -4.37 -16.85 -14.88
C VAL A 73 -4.32 -15.32 -14.64
N VAL A 74 -3.21 -14.68 -14.91
CA VAL A 74 -3.05 -13.23 -14.75
C VAL A 74 -3.92 -12.48 -15.77
N ALA A 75 -3.90 -12.90 -17.04
CA ALA A 75 -4.72 -12.30 -18.09
C ALA A 75 -6.22 -12.51 -17.84
N LEU A 76 -6.60 -13.70 -17.41
CA LEU A 76 -7.98 -14.03 -17.05
C LEU A 76 -8.45 -13.21 -15.85
N GLY A 77 -7.62 -13.09 -14.83
CA GLY A 77 -7.88 -12.24 -13.65
C GLY A 77 -8.06 -10.77 -14.03
N ALA A 78 -7.16 -10.24 -14.87
CA ALA A 78 -7.25 -8.86 -15.37
C ALA A 78 -8.55 -8.62 -16.18
N ALA A 79 -8.96 -9.60 -17.02
CA ALA A 79 -10.21 -9.49 -17.76
C ALA A 79 -11.44 -9.50 -16.83
N LEU A 80 -11.45 -10.35 -15.80
CA LEU A 80 -12.51 -10.36 -14.79
C LEU A 80 -12.55 -9.06 -13.99
N TYR A 81 -11.39 -8.52 -13.60
CA TYR A 81 -11.29 -7.25 -12.91
C TYR A 81 -11.80 -6.09 -13.78
N ALA A 82 -11.42 -6.03 -15.05
CA ALA A 82 -11.91 -5.04 -15.99
C ALA A 82 -13.44 -5.11 -16.13
N ALA A 83 -14.01 -6.31 -16.22
CA ALA A 83 -15.46 -6.51 -16.27
C ALA A 83 -16.15 -6.09 -14.95
N PHE A 84 -15.52 -6.33 -13.80
CA PHE A 84 -16.01 -5.89 -12.49
C PHE A 84 -16.07 -4.36 -12.37
N LYS A 85 -15.05 -3.65 -12.87
CA LYS A 85 -14.96 -2.17 -12.83
C LYS A 85 -15.75 -1.48 -13.96
N SER A 86 -16.12 -2.19 -15.03
CA SER A 86 -16.81 -1.60 -16.18
C SER A 86 -18.30 -1.34 -15.93
N ASP A 87 -18.90 -0.50 -16.78
CA ASP A 87 -20.37 -0.36 -16.85
C ASP A 87 -20.97 -1.70 -17.33
N LYS A 88 -21.73 -2.32 -16.45
CA LYS A 88 -22.33 -3.65 -16.66
C LYS A 88 -23.44 -3.66 -17.72
N LYS A 89 -23.75 -2.53 -18.38
CA LYS A 89 -24.87 -2.43 -19.35
C LYS A 89 -24.72 -3.39 -20.53
N HIS A 90 -23.50 -3.65 -20.96
CA HIS A 90 -23.18 -4.49 -22.11
C HIS A 90 -23.00 -5.96 -21.78
N LEU A 91 -23.09 -6.36 -20.51
CA LEU A 91 -22.94 -7.75 -20.09
C LEU A 91 -24.27 -8.49 -20.16
N SER A 92 -24.22 -9.76 -20.55
CA SER A 92 -25.39 -10.66 -20.48
C SER A 92 -25.83 -10.88 -19.03
N PRO A 93 -27.08 -11.30 -18.78
CA PRO A 93 -27.57 -11.60 -17.44
C PRO A 93 -26.71 -12.62 -16.68
N THR A 94 -26.22 -13.65 -17.36
CA THR A 94 -25.34 -14.66 -16.76
C THR A 94 -23.99 -14.07 -16.35
N GLN A 95 -23.38 -13.25 -17.22
CA GLN A 95 -22.12 -12.56 -16.91
C GLN A 95 -22.28 -11.60 -15.73
N LYS A 96 -23.39 -10.83 -15.69
CA LYS A 96 -23.70 -9.95 -14.55
C LYS A 96 -23.79 -10.75 -13.26
N SER A 97 -24.54 -11.83 -13.23
CA SER A 97 -24.70 -12.67 -12.05
C SER A 97 -23.36 -13.26 -11.58
N SER A 98 -22.48 -13.66 -12.49
CA SER A 98 -21.15 -14.17 -12.14
C SER A 98 -20.25 -13.08 -11.56
N ILE A 99 -20.27 -11.87 -12.14
CA ILE A 99 -19.46 -10.73 -11.67
C ILE A 99 -19.98 -10.18 -10.34
N ASP A 100 -21.28 -10.17 -10.11
CA ASP A 100 -21.89 -9.70 -8.87
C ASP A 100 -21.56 -10.59 -7.66
N GLN A 101 -21.11 -11.82 -7.90
CA GLN A 101 -20.60 -12.71 -6.85
C GLN A 101 -19.14 -12.45 -6.48
N ILE A 102 -18.39 -11.73 -7.33
CA ILE A 102 -16.99 -11.40 -7.09
C ILE A 102 -16.92 -10.24 -6.10
N LYS A 103 -16.25 -10.46 -4.97
CA LYS A 103 -15.91 -9.42 -4.01
C LYS A 103 -14.40 -9.20 -4.05
N ILE A 104 -13.98 -8.04 -4.55
CA ILE A 104 -12.58 -7.63 -4.54
C ILE A 104 -12.40 -6.63 -3.42
N THR A 105 -11.46 -6.88 -2.53
CA THR A 105 -11.04 -5.94 -1.49
C THR A 105 -9.58 -5.60 -1.76
N GLU A 106 -9.31 -4.35 -2.00
CA GLU A 106 -7.97 -3.84 -2.21
C GLU A 106 -7.43 -3.24 -0.91
N THR A 107 -6.12 -3.17 -0.78
CA THR A 107 -5.44 -2.58 0.37
C THR A 107 -4.30 -1.69 -0.08
N THR A 108 -3.90 -0.76 0.79
CA THR A 108 -2.72 0.08 0.56
C THR A 108 -1.44 -0.74 0.61
N ALA A 109 -0.55 -0.56 -0.37
CA ALA A 109 0.75 -1.26 -0.41
C ALA A 109 1.80 -0.63 0.51
N LYS A 110 1.59 0.63 0.95
CA LYS A 110 2.54 1.43 1.74
C LYS A 110 1.81 2.16 2.86
N CYS A 111 2.60 2.70 3.79
CA CYS A 111 2.13 3.70 4.75
C CYS A 111 2.21 5.09 4.13
N PHE A 112 1.23 5.95 4.41
CA PHE A 112 1.20 7.35 3.99
C PHE A 112 1.05 8.26 5.19
N GLY A 113 1.81 9.35 5.20
CA GLY A 113 1.85 10.27 6.31
C GLY A 113 2.14 11.71 5.88
N THR A 114 2.34 12.55 6.88
CA THR A 114 2.75 13.95 6.74
C THR A 114 3.84 14.28 7.72
N GLN A 115 4.68 15.26 7.38
CA GLN A 115 5.63 15.80 8.32
C GLN A 115 4.92 16.75 9.29
N ALA A 116 5.08 16.52 10.57
CA ALA A 116 4.49 17.33 11.61
C ALA A 116 5.44 17.46 12.81
N VAL A 117 5.37 18.58 13.50
CA VAL A 117 6.04 18.75 14.78
C VAL A 117 5.17 18.08 15.85
N ILE A 118 5.75 17.11 16.54
CA ILE A 118 5.07 16.33 17.57
C ILE A 118 5.91 16.40 18.85
N TYR A 119 5.24 16.59 19.98
CA TYR A 119 5.90 16.56 21.29
C TYR A 119 6.35 15.14 21.63
N ASN A 120 7.64 14.97 21.84
CA ASN A 120 8.25 13.71 22.24
C ASN A 120 8.36 13.68 23.78
N SER A 121 7.46 12.95 24.44
CA SER A 121 7.43 12.85 25.91
C SER A 121 8.68 12.18 26.51
N THR A 122 9.40 11.35 25.75
CA THR A 122 10.60 10.67 26.24
C THR A 122 11.80 11.61 26.26
N LYS A 123 11.88 12.54 25.31
CA LYS A 123 12.98 13.52 25.19
C LYS A 123 12.61 14.88 25.74
N ASP A 124 11.36 15.09 26.16
CA ASP A 124 10.79 16.34 26.64
C ASP A 124 11.01 17.51 25.66
N ASN A 125 10.85 17.25 24.37
CA ASN A 125 11.03 18.25 23.31
C ASN A 125 10.03 18.06 22.17
N GLU A 126 9.91 19.09 21.34
CA GLU A 126 9.20 19.04 20.07
C GLU A 126 10.15 18.57 18.96
N GLU A 127 9.74 17.60 18.19
CA GLU A 127 10.52 17.05 17.07
C GLU A 127 9.67 17.05 15.79
N LEU A 128 10.31 17.42 14.67
CA LEU A 128 9.74 17.21 13.36
C LEU A 128 9.85 15.72 13.02
N THR A 129 8.72 15.07 12.80
CA THR A 129 8.62 13.63 12.59
C THR A 129 7.60 13.31 11.50
N ASN A 130 7.58 12.09 11.02
CA ASN A 130 6.53 11.60 10.15
C ASN A 130 5.33 11.10 10.95
N LYS A 131 4.19 11.74 10.79
CA LYS A 131 2.91 11.25 11.33
C LYS A 131 2.21 10.41 10.27
N ILE A 132 2.08 9.13 10.53
CA ILE A 132 1.35 8.21 9.64
C ILE A 132 -0.14 8.42 9.81
N LEU A 133 -0.84 8.64 8.71
CA LEU A 133 -2.29 8.73 8.64
C LEU A 133 -2.88 7.40 8.14
N ILE A 134 -2.41 6.89 7.01
CA ILE A 134 -2.88 5.63 6.44
C ILE A 134 -1.78 4.60 6.57
N LYS A 135 -2.09 3.45 7.15
CA LYS A 135 -1.14 2.35 7.33
C LYS A 135 -1.11 1.43 6.11
N LYS A 136 -0.01 0.71 5.93
CA LYS A 136 0.07 -0.42 4.99
C LYS A 136 -1.02 -1.44 5.32
N ASN A 137 -1.58 -2.06 4.30
CA ASN A 137 -2.66 -3.04 4.38
C ASN A 137 -4.03 -2.47 4.85
N GLU A 138 -4.19 -1.15 4.88
CA GLU A 138 -5.51 -0.53 5.11
C GLU A 138 -6.44 -0.81 3.93
N LYS A 139 -7.68 -1.22 4.20
CA LYS A 139 -8.65 -1.54 3.15
C LYS A 139 -9.07 -0.30 2.38
N ILE A 140 -9.16 -0.40 1.06
CA ILE A 140 -9.63 0.65 0.15
C ILE A 140 -11.09 0.35 -0.26
N PRO A 141 -11.98 1.36 -0.31
CA PRO A 141 -11.74 2.77 -0.01
C PRO A 141 -11.59 3.06 1.48
N CYS A 142 -10.79 4.07 1.81
CA CYS A 142 -10.62 4.51 3.20
C CYS A 142 -10.48 6.04 3.27
N SER A 143 -10.71 6.58 4.46
CA SER A 143 -10.50 8.00 4.75
C SER A 143 -10.08 8.17 6.20
N VAL A 144 -8.98 8.88 6.40
CA VAL A 144 -8.43 9.19 7.72
C VAL A 144 -8.25 10.69 7.84
N LYS A 145 -8.69 11.24 8.96
CA LYS A 145 -8.57 12.66 9.30
C LYS A 145 -7.79 12.80 10.59
N GLU A 146 -6.83 13.71 10.60
CA GLU A 146 -6.06 14.10 11.79
C GLU A 146 -6.09 15.61 11.97
N THR A 147 -6.02 16.06 13.23
CA THR A 147 -6.03 17.48 13.57
C THR A 147 -4.66 17.89 14.10
N PHE A 148 -4.13 18.94 13.52
CA PHE A 148 -2.89 19.61 13.91
C PHE A 148 -3.19 21.05 14.32
N PHE A 149 -2.20 21.75 14.86
CA PHE A 149 -2.37 23.10 15.35
C PHE A 149 -1.22 23.99 14.89
N THR A 150 -1.51 25.26 14.63
CA THR A 150 -0.46 26.25 14.39
C THR A 150 0.40 26.46 15.64
N MET A 151 1.71 26.61 15.46
CA MET A 151 2.68 26.65 16.54
C MET A 151 2.96 28.07 17.06
N HIS A 152 2.79 29.06 16.20
CA HIS A 152 3.20 30.43 16.50
C HIS A 152 2.03 31.39 16.34
N GLU A 153 2.09 32.50 17.10
CA GLU A 153 1.23 33.66 16.88
C GLU A 153 1.59 34.29 15.53
N GLY A 154 0.58 34.70 14.76
CA GLY A 154 0.80 35.30 13.43
C GLY A 154 1.33 34.35 12.37
N GLN A 155 1.24 33.02 12.57
CA GLN A 155 1.62 32.05 11.55
C GLN A 155 0.76 32.25 10.31
N ASP A 156 1.39 32.56 9.18
CA ASP A 156 0.74 32.93 7.91
C ASP A 156 0.70 31.78 6.90
N ARG A 157 1.32 30.64 7.20
CA ARG A 157 1.34 29.45 6.33
C ARG A 157 1.61 28.17 7.08
N VAL A 158 1.23 27.06 6.43
CA VAL A 158 1.57 25.70 6.84
C VAL A 158 2.22 24.99 5.66
N ASP A 159 3.39 24.39 5.88
CA ASP A 159 4.00 23.52 4.90
C ASP A 159 3.23 22.18 4.89
N CYS A 160 2.67 21.84 3.74
CA CYS A 160 1.90 20.63 3.53
C CYS A 160 2.79 19.59 2.85
N THR A 161 2.86 18.39 3.40
CA THR A 161 3.68 17.32 2.83
C THR A 161 2.91 16.01 2.79
N VAL A 162 3.13 15.22 1.74
CA VAL A 162 2.69 13.83 1.67
C VAL A 162 3.92 12.95 1.59
N THR A 163 3.99 11.99 2.51
CA THR A 163 5.11 11.03 2.60
C THR A 163 4.62 9.62 2.38
N GLU A 164 5.51 8.76 1.89
CA GLU A 164 5.31 7.31 1.82
C GLU A 164 6.45 6.54 2.46
N SER A 165 6.15 5.34 2.99
CA SER A 165 7.13 4.40 3.53
C SER A 165 6.64 2.96 3.39
N THR A 166 7.56 2.00 3.36
CA THR A 166 7.23 0.55 3.28
C THR A 166 6.74 -0.01 4.60
N SER A 167 7.09 0.61 5.72
CA SER A 167 6.72 0.27 7.08
C SER A 167 6.25 1.51 7.85
N ALA A 168 5.80 1.34 9.08
CA ALA A 168 5.28 2.42 9.92
C ALA A 168 6.42 3.31 10.49
N GLU A 169 7.13 3.99 9.59
CA GLU A 169 8.29 4.83 9.92
C GLU A 169 7.88 6.23 10.39
N THR A 170 8.44 6.64 11.52
CA THR A 170 8.29 8.00 12.05
C THR A 170 9.52 8.87 11.81
N ASP A 171 10.68 8.25 11.58
CA ASP A 171 11.93 8.93 11.27
C ASP A 171 11.94 9.37 9.80
N LEU A 172 12.15 10.66 9.58
CA LEU A 172 12.15 11.29 8.25
C LEU A 172 13.22 10.74 7.30
N ARG A 173 14.29 10.14 7.83
CA ARG A 173 15.36 9.52 7.02
C ARG A 173 14.91 8.28 6.26
N PHE A 174 13.83 7.63 6.71
CA PHE A 174 13.31 6.37 6.15
C PHE A 174 11.97 6.54 5.44
N VAL A 175 11.55 7.78 5.19
CA VAL A 175 10.35 8.07 4.42
C VAL A 175 10.68 8.85 3.17
N THR A 176 9.91 8.63 2.12
CA THR A 176 10.01 9.39 0.87
C THR A 176 8.94 10.46 0.86
N LYS A 177 9.32 11.72 0.64
CA LYS A 177 8.36 12.80 0.40
C LYS A 177 7.92 12.73 -1.07
N ILE A 178 6.64 12.44 -1.31
CA ILE A 178 6.08 12.29 -2.64
C ILE A 178 5.35 13.53 -3.13
N TRP A 179 5.02 14.45 -2.25
CA TRP A 179 4.47 15.75 -2.59
C TRP A 179 4.73 16.78 -1.47
N GLU A 180 4.85 18.05 -1.89
CA GLU A 180 4.89 19.20 -0.98
C GLU A 180 4.16 20.39 -1.58
N GLY A 181 3.54 21.19 -0.70
CA GLY A 181 2.84 22.42 -1.02
C GLY A 181 2.72 23.31 0.20
N GLN A 182 1.99 24.41 0.06
CA GLN A 182 1.79 25.37 1.16
C GLN A 182 0.31 25.74 1.25
N LEU A 183 -0.20 25.78 2.46
CA LEU A 183 -1.50 26.33 2.79
C LEU A 183 -1.30 27.72 3.40
N ASP A 184 -1.73 28.76 2.69
CA ASP A 184 -1.70 30.13 3.20
C ASP A 184 -2.79 30.33 4.25
N LEU A 185 -2.38 30.90 5.39
CA LEU A 185 -3.27 31.23 6.51
C LEU A 185 -3.56 32.73 6.53
N PRO A 186 -4.69 33.17 7.14
CA PRO A 186 -4.89 34.57 7.48
C PRO A 186 -3.79 35.05 8.46
N SER A 187 -3.29 36.28 8.26
CA SER A 187 -2.35 36.92 9.18
C SER A 187 -3.00 37.28 10.54
N ASP A 188 -2.19 37.58 11.51
CA ASP A 188 -2.56 38.12 12.81
C ASP A 188 -3.50 37.24 13.66
N ARG A 189 -3.39 35.92 13.51
CA ARG A 189 -4.14 34.94 14.30
C ARG A 189 -3.31 34.43 15.48
N PRO A 190 -3.96 34.07 16.61
CA PRO A 190 -3.27 33.43 17.72
C PRO A 190 -2.74 32.05 17.31
N LYS A 191 -1.77 31.52 18.05
CA LYS A 191 -1.35 30.12 17.94
C LYS A 191 -2.51 29.16 18.25
N ASN A 192 -2.31 27.89 17.98
CA ASN A 192 -3.28 26.81 18.20
C ASN A 192 -4.53 26.86 17.31
N GLN A 193 -4.42 27.42 16.10
CA GLN A 193 -5.47 27.31 15.09
C GLN A 193 -5.50 25.89 14.55
N LYS A 194 -6.72 25.35 14.36
CA LYS A 194 -6.92 23.97 13.89
C LYS A 194 -6.64 23.84 12.40
N ILE A 195 -5.74 22.92 12.08
CA ILE A 195 -5.47 22.47 10.71
C ILE A 195 -5.89 20.99 10.63
N GLU A 196 -6.90 20.70 9.84
CA GLU A 196 -7.31 19.32 9.57
C GLU A 196 -6.62 18.79 8.31
N ILE A 197 -6.02 17.62 8.42
CA ILE A 197 -5.44 16.90 7.27
C ILE A 197 -6.25 15.64 7.05
N THR A 198 -6.80 15.51 5.84
CA THR A 198 -7.57 14.33 5.45
C THR A 198 -6.87 13.63 4.30
N TYR A 199 -6.57 12.34 4.46
CA TYR A 199 -6.12 11.45 3.40
C TYR A 199 -7.17 10.39 3.15
N SER A 200 -7.48 10.17 1.89
CA SER A 200 -8.42 9.13 1.49
C SER A 200 -7.98 8.44 0.20
N PHE A 201 -8.32 7.17 0.09
CA PHE A 201 -8.24 6.43 -1.17
C PHE A 201 -9.63 6.15 -1.69
N ASP A 202 -9.82 6.38 -2.97
CA ASP A 202 -11.04 5.96 -3.65
C ASP A 202 -10.96 4.51 -4.17
N GLU A 203 -12.04 4.02 -4.77
CA GLU A 203 -12.11 2.67 -5.37
C GLU A 203 -11.16 2.47 -6.58
N ASN A 204 -10.57 3.54 -7.12
CA ASN A 204 -9.63 3.52 -8.23
C ASN A 204 -8.18 3.64 -7.77
N GLN A 205 -7.93 3.55 -6.45
CA GLN A 205 -6.63 3.71 -5.83
C GLN A 205 -6.01 5.11 -6.04
N ILE A 206 -6.85 6.11 -6.27
CA ILE A 206 -6.41 7.50 -6.28
C ILE A 206 -6.42 8.01 -4.84
N MET A 207 -5.29 8.57 -4.42
CA MET A 207 -5.13 9.18 -3.11
C MET A 207 -5.51 10.65 -3.18
N HIS A 208 -6.51 11.04 -2.40
CA HIS A 208 -6.93 12.42 -2.24
C HIS A 208 -6.40 12.94 -0.90
N CYS A 209 -5.67 14.05 -0.93
CA CYS A 209 -5.16 14.72 0.27
C CYS A 209 -5.75 16.12 0.35
N GLU A 210 -6.30 16.46 1.50
CA GLU A 210 -6.83 17.79 1.81
C GLU A 210 -6.17 18.31 3.08
N PHE A 211 -5.66 19.54 3.03
CA PHE A 211 -5.16 20.30 4.16
C PHE A 211 -6.08 21.50 4.33
N LEU A 212 -6.75 21.61 5.48
CA LEU A 212 -7.81 22.59 5.73
C LEU A 212 -7.52 23.41 6.97
N ASP A 213 -7.46 24.72 6.83
CA ASP A 213 -7.62 25.63 7.95
C ASP A 213 -9.11 25.73 8.31
N VAL A 214 -9.47 25.14 9.44
CA VAL A 214 -10.88 24.96 9.82
C VAL A 214 -11.61 26.28 10.03
N GLU A 215 -10.93 27.30 10.55
CA GLU A 215 -11.56 28.56 10.89
C GLU A 215 -11.77 29.45 9.65
N SER A 216 -10.76 29.57 8.79
CA SER A 216 -10.90 30.41 7.58
C SER A 216 -11.54 29.70 6.39
N GLY A 217 -11.57 28.35 6.41
CA GLY A 217 -12.02 27.53 5.29
C GLY A 217 -11.02 27.46 4.13
N ARG A 218 -9.83 28.07 4.27
CA ARG A 218 -8.77 27.94 3.26
C ARG A 218 -8.27 26.51 3.22
N LYS A 219 -7.99 26.01 2.02
CA LYS A 219 -7.55 24.64 1.85
C LYS A 219 -6.61 24.46 0.67
N GLU A 220 -5.74 23.50 0.80
CA GLU A 220 -4.89 22.95 -0.25
C GLU A 220 -5.32 21.50 -0.51
N LYS A 221 -5.40 21.12 -1.79
CA LYS A 221 -5.81 19.78 -2.22
C LYS A 221 -4.87 19.25 -3.29
N ILE A 222 -4.62 17.95 -3.22
CA ILE A 222 -3.88 17.22 -4.24
C ILE A 222 -4.45 15.81 -4.41
N ASP A 223 -4.51 15.38 -5.66
CA ASP A 223 -4.82 14.00 -6.04
C ASP A 223 -3.55 13.34 -6.55
N LEU A 224 -3.19 12.22 -5.94
CA LEU A 224 -1.99 11.47 -6.27
C LEU A 224 -2.36 10.10 -6.81
N THR A 225 -1.89 9.81 -8.02
CA THR A 225 -1.89 8.42 -8.52
C THR A 225 -0.65 7.73 -7.99
N ILE A 226 -0.85 6.80 -7.06
CA ILE A 226 0.24 6.04 -6.49
C ILE A 226 0.64 4.96 -7.50
N SER A 227 1.66 5.25 -8.32
CA SER A 227 2.28 4.21 -9.12
C SER A 227 3.04 3.26 -8.20
N SER A 228 2.82 1.95 -8.35
CA SER A 228 3.72 0.95 -7.79
C SER A 228 5.09 1.14 -8.47
N SER A 229 5.92 2.03 -7.93
CA SER A 229 7.29 2.12 -8.39
C SER A 229 7.96 0.80 -8.03
N SER A 230 8.17 -0.04 -9.06
CA SER A 230 9.20 -1.05 -9.01
C SER A 230 10.50 -0.35 -8.60
N SER A 231 11.01 -0.70 -7.43
CA SER A 231 12.38 -0.39 -7.03
C SER A 231 13.31 -0.91 -8.13
N GLU A 232 13.99 -0.01 -8.83
CA GLU A 232 15.20 -0.33 -9.56
C GLU A 232 16.30 -0.76 -8.59
#